data_9357589012184a0d8864efdf3dcb4dc7
#
_entry.id   9357589012184a0d8864efdf3dcb4dc7
#
_cell.length_a   1.000
_cell.length_b   1.000
_cell.length_c   1.000
_cell.angle_alpha   90.00
_cell.angle_beta   90.00
_cell.angle_gamma   90.00
#
_symmetry.space_group_name_H-M   'P 1'
#
loop_
_entity.id
_entity.type
_entity.pdbx_description
1 polymer ?
#
loop_
_entity_poly.entity_id
_entity_poly.type
_entity_poly.pdbx_seq_one_letter_code
_entity_poly.pdbx_strand_id
1 'polypeptide(L)'
;MVVIYKISPLLLIIAIKHLKKHATNTGFYYRTNSTRIRAPAMRGVGVLCLQLLGEPDCKEAKRVGDYAAKHDIQHLAWRDNGEMALYFWYYTTQVLFQRGGSGWNTWNKKFQKILIENQHPDGYWLSPTPLELNHCGNQLIDNQVYSTTKCALMLTVYYRYLPSSVIKKSAGKKPSVKQKAAEAGEEIVDIF
;
A
#
# COMPACT_ATOMS: atom_id res chain seq x y z
N MET A 1 -2.46 27.30 6.57
CA MET A 1 -3.93 27.12 6.57
C MET A 1 -4.16 25.65 6.26
N VAL A 2 -4.56 24.86 7.25
CA VAL A 2 -4.90 23.45 7.04
C VAL A 2 -6.33 23.39 6.52
N VAL A 3 -6.51 22.86 5.30
CA VAL A 3 -7.86 22.63 4.77
C VAL A 3 -8.34 21.29 5.30
N ILE A 4 -9.28 21.32 6.22
CA ILE A 4 -9.91 20.13 6.79
C ILE A 4 -11.09 19.76 5.88
N TYR A 5 -10.99 18.63 5.20
CA TYR A 5 -12.10 18.09 4.41
C TYR A 5 -12.99 17.23 5.28
N LYS A 6 -14.27 17.59 5.35
CA LYS A 6 -15.30 16.80 6.04
C LYS A 6 -15.76 15.68 5.08
N ILE A 7 -15.31 14.44 5.31
CA ILE A 7 -15.78 13.29 4.52
C ILE A 7 -17.02 12.72 5.21
N SER A 8 -18.09 12.54 4.46
CA SER A 8 -19.32 11.94 4.98
C SER A 8 -19.03 10.51 5.53
N PRO A 9 -19.43 10.22 6.77
CA PRO A 9 -19.32 8.87 7.34
C PRO A 9 -19.97 7.80 6.47
N LEU A 10 -21.05 8.14 5.79
CA LEU A 10 -21.75 7.23 4.86
C LEU A 10 -20.85 6.84 3.67
N LEU A 11 -20.11 7.79 3.10
CA LEU A 11 -19.20 7.51 2.00
C LEU A 11 -18.04 6.59 2.44
N LEU A 12 -17.51 6.78 3.65
CA LEU A 12 -16.51 5.88 4.22
C LEU A 12 -17.05 4.46 4.39
N ILE A 13 -18.26 4.31 4.92
CA ILE A 13 -18.91 3.01 5.06
C ILE A 13 -19.13 2.33 3.71
N ILE A 14 -19.56 3.08 2.69
CA ILE A 14 -19.76 2.56 1.33
C ILE A 14 -18.43 2.10 0.74
N ALA A 15 -17.36 2.91 0.88
CA ALA A 15 -16.02 2.56 0.38
C ALA A 15 -15.48 1.29 1.06
N ILE A 16 -15.61 1.17 2.38
CA ILE A 16 -15.20 -0.01 3.13
C ILE A 16 -15.98 -1.25 2.67
N LYS A 17 -17.29 -1.15 2.54
CA LYS A 17 -18.12 -2.26 2.05
C LYS A 17 -17.73 -2.69 0.64
N HIS A 18 -17.46 -1.72 -0.25
CA HIS A 18 -17.00 -1.99 -1.61
C HIS A 18 -15.69 -2.73 -1.61
N LEU A 19 -14.69 -2.26 -0.88
CA LEU A 19 -13.39 -2.94 -0.76
C LEU A 19 -13.52 -4.37 -0.23
N LYS A 20 -14.29 -4.56 0.84
CA LYS A 20 -14.52 -5.89 1.42
C LYS A 20 -15.20 -6.84 0.45
N LYS A 21 -16.16 -6.36 -0.35
CA LYS A 21 -16.84 -7.14 -1.38
C LYS A 21 -15.89 -7.61 -2.50
N HIS A 22 -14.86 -6.81 -2.81
CA HIS A 22 -13.90 -7.11 -3.86
C HIS A 22 -12.66 -7.89 -3.37
N ALA A 23 -12.59 -8.19 -2.08
CA ALA A 23 -11.52 -8.97 -1.50
C ALA A 23 -11.66 -10.46 -1.83
N THR A 24 -10.56 -11.07 -2.25
CA THR A 24 -10.42 -12.52 -2.48
C THR A 24 -9.51 -13.14 -1.42
N ASN A 25 -9.20 -14.42 -1.53
CA ASN A 25 -8.27 -15.10 -0.62
C ASN A 25 -6.84 -14.56 -0.71
N THR A 26 -6.44 -14.06 -1.89
CA THR A 26 -5.05 -13.68 -2.18
C THR A 26 -4.87 -12.25 -2.67
N GLY A 27 -5.94 -11.45 -2.77
CA GLY A 27 -5.86 -10.08 -3.27
C GLY A 27 -7.22 -9.41 -3.42
N PHE A 28 -7.31 -8.50 -4.38
CA PHE A 28 -8.53 -7.76 -4.68
C PHE A 28 -8.78 -7.76 -6.20
N TYR A 29 -10.04 -7.79 -6.59
CA TYR A 29 -10.42 -7.59 -7.98
C TYR A 29 -10.21 -6.13 -8.38
N TYR A 30 -9.70 -5.94 -9.61
CA TYR A 30 -9.52 -4.59 -10.17
C TYR A 30 -10.85 -3.94 -10.59
N ARG A 31 -11.81 -4.78 -11.04
CA ARG A 31 -13.14 -4.35 -11.50
C ARG A 31 -14.22 -5.26 -10.93
N THR A 32 -15.41 -4.72 -10.75
CA THR A 32 -16.57 -5.43 -10.19
C THR A 32 -16.92 -6.73 -10.94
N ASN A 33 -16.72 -6.77 -12.25
CA ASN A 33 -17.03 -7.93 -13.10
C ASN A 33 -15.75 -8.66 -13.58
N SER A 34 -14.63 -8.48 -12.90
CA SER A 34 -13.38 -9.15 -13.28
C SER A 34 -13.32 -10.54 -12.66
N THR A 35 -13.11 -11.55 -13.51
CA THR A 35 -12.72 -12.89 -13.06
C THR A 35 -11.22 -13.03 -12.83
N ARG A 36 -10.44 -12.04 -13.26
CA ARG A 36 -8.99 -12.03 -13.09
C ARG A 36 -8.62 -11.23 -11.85
N ILE A 37 -8.03 -11.90 -10.87
CA ILE A 37 -7.26 -11.26 -9.82
C ILE A 37 -6.01 -10.70 -10.54
N ARG A 38 -6.03 -9.40 -10.85
CA ARG A 38 -4.78 -8.80 -11.31
C ARG A 38 -3.82 -8.78 -10.13
N ALA A 39 -2.87 -9.66 -10.27
CA ALA A 39 -1.52 -9.74 -9.74
C ALA A 39 -1.16 -8.95 -8.46
N PRO A 40 -0.02 -9.17 -7.90
CA PRO A 40 0.41 -8.71 -6.57
C PRO A 40 0.08 -7.26 -6.24
N ALA A 41 0.08 -6.37 -7.26
CA ALA A 41 -0.14 -4.93 -7.08
C ALA A 41 -1.47 -4.56 -6.42
N MET A 42 -2.59 -5.18 -6.84
CA MET A 42 -3.91 -4.88 -6.25
C MET A 42 -4.06 -5.40 -4.82
N ARG A 43 -3.25 -6.38 -4.43
CA ARG A 43 -3.17 -6.89 -3.06
C ARG A 43 -2.74 -5.79 -2.09
N GLY A 44 -1.60 -5.15 -2.39
CA GLY A 44 -1.10 -4.04 -1.60
C GLY A 44 -2.07 -2.85 -1.57
N VAL A 45 -2.59 -2.44 -2.73
CA VAL A 45 -3.56 -1.33 -2.82
C VAL A 45 -4.78 -1.57 -1.94
N GLY A 46 -5.43 -2.72 -2.07
CA GLY A 46 -6.66 -3.00 -1.31
C GLY A 46 -6.45 -3.08 0.20
N VAL A 47 -5.36 -3.71 0.66
CA VAL A 47 -5.03 -3.76 2.09
C VAL A 47 -4.69 -2.37 2.62
N LEU A 48 -3.88 -1.59 1.90
CA LEU A 48 -3.53 -0.23 2.32
C LEU A 48 -4.78 0.66 2.42
N CYS A 49 -5.69 0.58 1.45
CA CYS A 49 -6.95 1.31 1.53
C CYS A 49 -7.75 0.96 2.79
N LEU A 50 -7.87 -0.33 3.13
CA LEU A 50 -8.56 -0.74 4.37
C LEU A 50 -7.84 -0.24 5.63
N GLN A 51 -6.50 -0.26 5.64
CA GLN A 51 -5.71 0.27 6.75
C GLN A 51 -5.95 1.78 6.95
N LEU A 52 -5.90 2.56 5.87
CA LEU A 52 -6.10 4.00 5.90
C LEU A 52 -7.55 4.39 6.24
N LEU A 53 -8.52 3.58 5.86
CA LEU A 53 -9.93 3.75 6.23
C LEU A 53 -10.25 3.30 7.66
N GLY A 54 -9.25 2.95 8.46
CA GLY A 54 -9.42 2.58 9.87
C GLY A 54 -9.87 1.15 10.12
N GLU A 55 -9.76 0.27 9.11
CA GLU A 55 -10.13 -1.15 9.16
C GLU A 55 -8.91 -2.12 9.03
N PRO A 56 -7.76 -1.83 9.70
CA PRO A 56 -6.54 -2.65 9.55
C PRO A 56 -6.73 -4.08 10.05
N ASP A 57 -7.66 -4.29 10.97
CA ASP A 57 -7.90 -5.57 11.64
C ASP A 57 -9.10 -6.34 11.07
N CYS A 58 -9.76 -5.84 10.02
CA CYS A 58 -10.85 -6.59 9.40
C CYS A 58 -10.34 -7.89 8.76
N LYS A 59 -11.26 -8.85 8.59
CA LYS A 59 -10.94 -10.20 8.07
C LYS A 59 -10.21 -10.16 6.74
N GLU A 60 -10.64 -9.29 5.84
CA GLU A 60 -10.07 -9.14 4.50
C GLU A 60 -8.64 -8.57 4.55
N ALA A 61 -8.42 -7.50 5.32
CA ALA A 61 -7.11 -6.88 5.47
C ALA A 61 -6.10 -7.84 6.12
N LYS A 62 -6.52 -8.59 7.16
CA LYS A 62 -5.68 -9.61 7.78
C LYS A 62 -5.32 -10.72 6.80
N ARG A 63 -6.32 -11.36 6.22
CA ARG A 63 -6.12 -12.50 5.30
C ARG A 63 -5.21 -12.15 4.12
N VAL A 64 -5.50 -11.05 3.42
CA VAL A 64 -4.71 -10.65 2.25
C VAL A 64 -3.34 -10.12 2.66
N GLY A 65 -3.25 -9.41 3.77
CA GLY A 65 -1.97 -8.93 4.31
C GLY A 65 -1.06 -10.05 4.81
N ASP A 66 -1.61 -11.12 5.40
CA ASP A 66 -0.86 -12.31 5.79
C ASP A 66 -0.33 -13.05 4.55
N TYR A 67 -1.17 -13.15 3.52
CA TYR A 67 -0.75 -13.71 2.24
C TYR A 67 0.41 -12.89 1.63
N ALA A 68 0.30 -11.56 1.62
CA ALA A 68 1.36 -10.68 1.13
C ALA A 68 2.68 -10.87 1.91
N ALA A 69 2.61 -10.86 3.24
CA ALA A 69 3.78 -11.04 4.10
C ALA A 69 4.52 -12.37 3.85
N LYS A 70 3.77 -13.42 3.49
CA LYS A 70 4.32 -14.75 3.25
C LYS A 70 4.85 -14.95 1.82
N HIS A 71 4.16 -14.38 0.82
CA HIS A 71 4.39 -14.76 -0.57
C HIS A 71 5.03 -13.65 -1.41
N ASP A 72 4.81 -12.36 -1.09
CA ASP A 72 5.27 -11.27 -1.95
C ASP A 72 6.78 -11.09 -1.96
N ILE A 73 7.48 -11.58 -0.92
CA ILE A 73 8.93 -11.50 -0.81
C ILE A 73 9.68 -12.20 -1.97
N GLN A 74 9.08 -13.23 -2.55
CA GLN A 74 9.66 -13.96 -3.68
C GLN A 74 9.65 -13.15 -4.99
N HIS A 75 8.72 -12.18 -5.11
CA HIS A 75 8.63 -11.28 -6.27
C HIS A 75 9.53 -10.04 -6.12
N LEU A 76 10.22 -9.90 -5.00
CA LEU A 76 11.13 -8.80 -4.75
C LEU A 76 12.52 -9.14 -5.30
N ALA A 77 12.71 -8.89 -6.61
CA ALA A 77 13.96 -9.07 -7.32
C ALA A 77 14.07 -8.05 -8.47
N TRP A 78 15.24 -7.43 -8.64
CA TRP A 78 15.50 -6.45 -9.69
C TRP A 78 15.71 -7.16 -11.03
N ARG A 79 14.62 -7.57 -11.64
CA ARG A 79 14.62 -8.28 -12.94
C ARG A 79 13.28 -8.14 -13.61
N ASP A 80 13.26 -8.30 -14.93
CA ASP A 80 12.01 -8.43 -15.67
C ASP A 80 11.30 -9.74 -15.28
N ASN A 81 10.09 -9.59 -14.80
CA ASN A 81 9.19 -10.69 -14.43
C ASN A 81 7.80 -10.51 -15.07
N GLY A 82 7.67 -9.58 -16.04
CA GLY A 82 6.41 -9.27 -16.70
C GLY A 82 5.38 -8.55 -15.82
N GLU A 83 5.78 -8.07 -14.63
CA GLU A 83 4.91 -7.37 -13.69
C GLU A 83 5.30 -5.89 -13.56
N MET A 84 4.42 -5.07 -13.01
CA MET A 84 4.73 -3.69 -12.62
C MET A 84 5.45 -3.70 -11.27
N ALA A 85 6.76 -3.98 -11.29
CA ALA A 85 7.54 -4.29 -10.11
C ALA A 85 7.53 -3.16 -9.07
N LEU A 86 7.90 -1.93 -9.46
CA LEU A 86 7.99 -0.80 -8.54
C LEU A 86 6.62 -0.36 -8.02
N TYR A 87 5.57 -0.46 -8.85
CA TYR A 87 4.20 -0.22 -8.42
C TYR A 87 3.79 -1.22 -7.34
N PHE A 88 4.03 -2.49 -7.58
CA PHE A 88 3.76 -3.56 -6.62
C PHE A 88 4.55 -3.39 -5.31
N TRP A 89 5.87 -3.17 -5.40
CA TRP A 89 6.74 -3.03 -4.22
C TRP A 89 6.36 -1.82 -3.37
N TYR A 90 5.98 -0.71 -4.03
CA TYR A 90 5.55 0.49 -3.33
C TYR A 90 4.37 0.23 -2.38
N TYR A 91 3.31 -0.40 -2.86
CA TYR A 91 2.14 -0.68 -2.03
C TYR A 91 2.40 -1.78 -1.00
N THR A 92 3.13 -2.83 -1.36
CA THR A 92 3.50 -3.89 -0.42
C THR A 92 4.39 -3.36 0.71
N THR A 93 5.34 -2.49 0.41
CA THR A 93 6.19 -1.82 1.42
C THR A 93 5.34 -1.07 2.45
N GLN A 94 4.37 -0.29 2.00
CA GLN A 94 3.51 0.47 2.90
C GLN A 94 2.62 -0.43 3.76
N VAL A 95 2.00 -1.44 3.15
CA VAL A 95 1.17 -2.41 3.85
C VAL A 95 1.96 -3.12 4.94
N LEU A 96 3.12 -3.66 4.62
CA LEU A 96 3.94 -4.41 5.57
C LEU A 96 4.52 -3.51 6.66
N PHE A 97 4.89 -2.28 6.33
CA PHE A 97 5.31 -1.28 7.32
C PHE A 97 4.20 -0.99 8.34
N GLN A 98 2.98 -0.74 7.89
CA GLN A 98 1.82 -0.50 8.75
C GLN A 98 1.49 -1.72 9.63
N ARG A 99 1.69 -2.92 9.13
CA ARG A 99 1.45 -4.16 9.87
C ARG A 99 2.55 -4.46 10.88
N GLY A 100 3.79 -4.12 10.56
CA GLY A 100 4.96 -4.43 11.39
C GLY A 100 5.28 -5.94 11.45
N GLY A 101 5.98 -6.34 12.50
CA GLY A 101 6.30 -7.74 12.79
C GLY A 101 7.32 -8.37 11.83
N SER A 102 7.38 -9.71 11.83
CA SER A 102 8.38 -10.46 11.06
C SER A 102 8.26 -10.28 9.54
N GLY A 103 7.04 -10.14 9.02
CA GLY A 103 6.80 -9.88 7.60
C GLY A 103 7.44 -8.57 7.14
N TRP A 104 7.28 -7.50 7.91
CA TRP A 104 7.96 -6.24 7.66
C TRP A 104 9.49 -6.38 7.77
N ASN A 105 9.99 -7.01 8.82
CA ASN A 105 11.43 -7.14 9.03
C ASN A 105 12.12 -7.87 7.87
N THR A 106 11.51 -8.95 7.39
CA THR A 106 12.01 -9.72 6.25
C THR A 106 11.96 -8.92 4.95
N TRP A 107 10.83 -8.27 4.68
CA TRP A 107 10.67 -7.40 3.51
C TRP A 107 11.65 -6.26 3.52
N ASN A 108 11.72 -5.52 4.63
CA ASN A 108 12.56 -4.36 4.81
C ASN A 108 14.04 -4.63 4.53
N LYS A 109 14.57 -5.71 5.12
CA LYS A 109 15.96 -6.11 4.92
C LYS A 109 16.29 -6.38 3.45
N LYS A 110 15.34 -6.99 2.72
CA LYS A 110 15.55 -7.35 1.31
C LYS A 110 15.34 -6.16 0.38
N PHE A 111 14.27 -5.37 0.56
CA PHE A 111 13.98 -4.30 -0.39
C PHE A 111 14.99 -3.16 -0.33
N GLN A 112 15.45 -2.78 0.87
CA GLN A 112 16.50 -1.76 1.02
C GLN A 112 17.76 -2.15 0.26
N LYS A 113 18.23 -3.38 0.46
CA LYS A 113 19.40 -3.90 -0.23
C LYS A 113 19.23 -3.83 -1.75
N ILE A 114 18.10 -4.33 -2.27
CA ILE A 114 17.82 -4.32 -3.71
C ILE A 114 17.78 -2.90 -4.28
N LEU A 115 17.14 -1.95 -3.58
CA LEU A 115 17.10 -0.56 -4.05
C LEU A 115 18.48 0.07 -4.09
N ILE A 116 19.29 -0.09 -3.02
CA ILE A 116 20.64 0.48 -2.93
C ILE A 116 21.56 -0.09 -4.02
N GLU A 117 21.52 -1.41 -4.22
CA GLU A 117 22.38 -2.10 -5.19
C GLU A 117 22.03 -1.79 -6.66
N ASN A 118 20.82 -1.29 -6.93
CA ASN A 118 20.36 -0.97 -8.28
C ASN A 118 20.14 0.53 -8.52
N GLN A 119 20.65 1.38 -7.63
CA GLN A 119 20.70 2.81 -7.87
C GLN A 119 21.80 3.15 -8.88
N HIS A 120 21.45 3.98 -9.87
CA HIS A 120 22.46 4.51 -10.79
C HIS A 120 23.43 5.43 -10.05
N PRO A 121 24.73 5.50 -10.45
CA PRO A 121 25.70 6.41 -9.85
C PRO A 121 25.25 7.88 -9.78
N ASP A 122 24.43 8.33 -10.74
CA ASP A 122 23.85 9.67 -10.76
C ASP A 122 22.62 9.82 -9.84
N GLY A 123 22.29 8.80 -9.04
CA GLY A 123 21.27 8.86 -7.99
C GLY A 123 19.84 8.49 -8.40
N TYR A 124 19.58 8.21 -9.65
CA TYR A 124 18.26 7.77 -10.10
C TYR A 124 18.12 6.24 -10.16
N TRP A 125 16.89 5.77 -10.42
CA TRP A 125 16.57 4.37 -10.74
C TRP A 125 15.86 4.27 -12.08
N LEU A 126 16.04 3.12 -12.74
CA LEU A 126 15.23 2.72 -13.88
C LEU A 126 14.41 1.48 -13.47
N SER A 127 13.16 1.38 -13.93
CA SER A 127 12.36 0.20 -13.63
C SER A 127 13.02 -1.06 -14.22
N PRO A 128 13.02 -2.17 -13.49
CA PRO A 128 13.54 -3.45 -14.00
C PRO A 128 12.62 -4.10 -15.03
N THR A 129 11.41 -3.55 -15.27
CA THR A 129 10.41 -4.21 -16.12
C THR A 129 9.95 -3.31 -17.28
N PRO A 130 9.94 -3.83 -18.53
CA PRO A 130 9.42 -3.09 -19.69
C PRO A 130 7.95 -2.70 -19.55
N LEU A 131 7.15 -3.47 -18.80
CA LEU A 131 5.74 -3.18 -18.61
C LEU A 131 5.52 -1.84 -17.90
N GLU A 132 6.35 -1.50 -16.90
CA GLU A 132 6.28 -0.19 -16.24
C GLU A 132 6.75 0.93 -17.17
N LEU A 133 7.77 0.67 -17.99
CA LEU A 133 8.26 1.64 -18.99
C LEU A 133 7.13 2.09 -19.92
N ASN A 134 6.36 1.14 -20.41
CA ASN A 134 5.24 1.42 -21.32
C ASN A 134 4.08 2.19 -20.66
N HIS A 135 4.00 2.18 -19.31
CA HIS A 135 2.93 2.87 -18.58
C HIS A 135 3.32 4.29 -18.11
N CYS A 136 4.60 4.56 -17.97
CA CYS A 136 5.05 5.87 -17.48
C CYS A 136 5.54 6.81 -18.58
N GLY A 137 5.39 6.45 -19.84
CA GLY A 137 5.85 7.19 -21.00
C GLY A 137 6.98 6.46 -21.74
N ASN A 138 7.15 6.79 -23.00
CA ASN A 138 8.11 6.11 -23.87
C ASN A 138 9.52 6.72 -23.82
N GLN A 139 9.73 7.76 -23.01
CA GLN A 139 11.01 8.45 -22.93
C GLN A 139 11.80 7.99 -21.69
N LEU A 140 13.11 7.97 -21.82
CA LEU A 140 14.01 7.60 -20.71
C LEU A 140 13.80 8.46 -19.46
N ILE A 141 13.57 9.76 -19.67
CA ILE A 141 13.36 10.71 -18.57
C ILE A 141 12.07 10.40 -17.78
N ASP A 142 10.99 9.99 -18.47
CA ASP A 142 9.73 9.63 -17.81
C ASP A 142 9.94 8.41 -16.89
N ASN A 143 10.72 7.43 -17.38
CA ASN A 143 11.10 6.27 -16.59
C ASN A 143 11.95 6.67 -15.37
N GLN A 144 12.97 7.49 -15.56
CA GLN A 144 13.82 7.97 -14.46
C GLN A 144 13.00 8.66 -13.38
N VAL A 145 12.09 9.57 -13.75
CA VAL A 145 11.21 10.29 -12.81
C VAL A 145 10.29 9.33 -12.08
N TYR A 146 9.58 8.46 -12.81
CA TYR A 146 8.67 7.49 -12.20
C TYR A 146 9.39 6.55 -11.23
N SER A 147 10.46 5.91 -11.70
CA SER A 147 11.17 4.89 -10.93
C SER A 147 11.88 5.48 -9.72
N THR A 148 12.53 6.64 -9.89
CA THR A 148 13.19 7.35 -8.79
C THR A 148 12.16 7.78 -7.74
N THR A 149 11.02 8.32 -8.16
CA THR A 149 9.95 8.70 -7.24
C THR A 149 9.43 7.50 -6.45
N LYS A 150 9.17 6.36 -7.10
CA LYS A 150 8.71 5.14 -6.42
C LYS A 150 9.75 4.61 -5.42
N CYS A 151 11.02 4.54 -5.83
CA CYS A 151 12.10 4.09 -4.95
C CYS A 151 12.30 5.03 -3.74
N ALA A 152 12.32 6.34 -3.97
CA ALA A 152 12.43 7.33 -2.92
C ALA A 152 11.25 7.25 -1.94
N LEU A 153 10.01 7.11 -2.44
CA LEU A 153 8.82 6.97 -1.60
C LEU A 153 8.83 5.68 -0.76
N MET A 154 9.39 4.58 -1.28
CA MET A 154 9.59 3.36 -0.49
C MET A 154 10.64 3.55 0.61
N LEU A 155 11.76 4.18 0.31
CA LEU A 155 12.82 4.46 1.30
C LEU A 155 12.37 5.45 2.37
N THR A 156 11.47 6.37 2.05
CA THR A 156 10.95 7.36 3.01
C THR A 156 9.75 6.88 3.82
N VAL A 157 9.35 5.62 3.71
CA VAL A 157 8.19 5.07 4.45
C VAL A 157 8.28 5.29 5.96
N TYR A 158 9.47 5.27 6.52
CA TYR A 158 9.73 5.51 7.96
C TYR A 158 9.37 6.92 8.42
N TYR A 159 9.45 7.90 7.52
CA TYR A 159 9.21 9.31 7.84
C TYR A 159 7.76 9.73 7.56
N ARG A 160 7.06 8.98 6.72
CA ARG A 160 5.73 9.35 6.24
C ARG A 160 4.59 8.73 7.06
N TYR A 161 4.84 7.57 7.65
CA TYR A 161 3.81 6.84 8.37
C TYR A 161 4.33 6.40 9.73
N LEU A 162 3.64 6.80 10.79
CA LEU A 162 3.81 6.13 12.07
C LEU A 162 3.14 4.76 11.97
N PRO A 163 3.86 3.67 12.31
CA PRO A 163 3.25 2.34 12.30
C PRO A 163 1.98 2.33 13.13
N SER A 164 0.90 1.75 12.61
CA SER A 164 -0.37 1.64 13.34
C SER A 164 -0.23 0.92 14.68
N SER A 165 0.80 0.08 14.84
CA SER A 165 1.19 -0.53 16.11
C SER A 165 1.68 0.49 17.16
N VAL A 166 2.27 1.61 16.73
CA VAL A 166 2.70 2.70 17.63
C VAL A 166 1.50 3.57 18.02
N ILE A 167 0.61 3.81 17.07
CA ILE A 167 -0.64 4.57 17.32
C ILE A 167 -1.55 3.83 18.31
N LYS A 168 -1.62 2.49 18.22
CA LYS A 168 -2.39 1.66 19.16
C LYS A 168 -1.86 1.71 20.60
N LYS A 169 -0.57 1.94 20.82
CA LYS A 169 0.02 2.07 22.16
C LYS A 169 -0.23 3.42 22.80
N SER A 170 -0.43 4.47 22.02
CA SER A 170 -0.64 5.84 22.48
C SER A 170 -2.12 6.25 22.58
N ALA A 171 -3.01 5.53 21.90
CA ALA A 171 -4.45 5.76 21.96
C ALA A 171 -5.11 4.54 22.61
N GLY A 172 -5.61 4.69 23.83
CA GLY A 172 -6.62 3.75 24.33
C GLY A 172 -7.67 3.54 23.25
N LYS A 173 -8.28 2.36 23.18
CA LYS A 173 -9.24 1.89 22.15
C LYS A 173 -9.90 3.04 21.37
N LYS A 174 -9.37 3.38 20.20
CA LYS A 174 -10.09 4.28 19.29
C LYS A 174 -11.33 3.53 18.78
N PRO A 175 -12.51 4.13 18.85
CA PRO A 175 -13.72 3.53 18.31
C PRO A 175 -13.53 3.22 16.81
N SER A 176 -14.09 2.12 16.35
CA SER A 176 -14.09 1.77 14.93
C SER A 176 -14.83 2.87 14.13
N VAL A 177 -14.58 2.96 12.81
CA VAL A 177 -15.32 3.90 11.92
C VAL A 177 -16.83 3.75 12.11
N LYS A 178 -17.33 2.55 12.43
CA LYS A 178 -18.75 2.31 12.74
C LYS A 178 -19.19 2.96 14.05
N GLN A 179 -18.36 2.93 15.08
CA GLN A 179 -18.65 3.61 16.35
C GLN A 179 -18.58 5.12 16.19
N LYS A 180 -17.62 5.62 15.43
CA LYS A 180 -17.52 7.05 15.10
C LYS A 180 -18.69 7.54 14.27
N ALA A 181 -19.22 6.75 13.32
CA ALA A 181 -20.39 7.10 12.55
C ALA A 181 -21.67 7.09 13.38
N ALA A 182 -21.73 6.31 14.45
CA ALA A 182 -22.88 6.26 15.38
C ALA A 182 -22.85 7.42 16.41
N GLU A 183 -21.66 7.87 16.77
CA GLU A 183 -21.46 8.93 17.78
C GLU A 183 -21.37 10.34 17.17
N ALA A 184 -21.04 10.42 15.86
CA ALA A 184 -20.83 11.71 15.21
C ALA A 184 -22.05 12.18 14.43
N GLY A 185 -22.80 13.06 15.02
CA GLY A 185 -23.53 14.06 14.25
C GLY A 185 -22.60 14.99 13.45
N GLU A 186 -21.34 15.10 13.84
CA GLU A 186 -20.33 15.97 13.19
C GLU A 186 -18.89 15.58 13.58
N GLU A 187 -18.15 14.79 12.79
CA GLU A 187 -16.73 14.60 13.00
C GLU A 187 -15.87 14.90 11.77
N ILE A 188 -14.80 15.65 12.04
CA ILE A 188 -13.73 16.03 11.11
C ILE A 188 -12.75 14.87 11.06
N VAL A 189 -12.45 14.35 9.88
CA VAL A 189 -11.42 13.33 9.67
C VAL A 189 -10.15 14.02 9.19
N ASP A 190 -9.10 14.04 10.02
CA ASP A 190 -7.75 14.41 9.59
C ASP A 190 -7.19 13.28 8.73
N ILE A 191 -7.00 13.55 7.45
CA ILE A 191 -6.33 12.65 6.52
C ILE A 191 -4.89 13.15 6.35
N PHE A 192 -3.95 12.47 6.98
CA PHE A 192 -2.51 12.55 6.71
C PHE A 192 -1.95 11.18 6.44
#